data_378acea1b21c59d099ed6e88ff72c1c3
#
_entry.id   378acea1b21c59d099ed6e88ff72c1c3
#
_cell.length_a   1.000
_cell.length_b   1.000
_cell.length_c   1.000
_cell.angle_alpha   90.00
_cell.angle_beta   90.00
_cell.angle_gamma   90.00
#
_symmetry.space_group_name_H-M   'P 1'
#
loop_
_entity.id
_entity.type
_entity.pdbx_description
1 polymer ?
#
loop_
_entity_poly.entity_id
_entity_poly.type
_entity_poly.pdbx_seq_one_letter_code
_entity_poly.pdbx_strand_id
1 'polypeptide(L)'
;IRSKDRHDTDDIDLWLDPCNGGEYTYEEFQKLSVSKRKAIVDYLQNSWIIKKIKVNNKTYHLSHSYTCERKIKDGLRYDDLTHDEIWDVVWINIYDRAFIKENKDKLYSNKRTVYIMGHTFTQRLDCIDELGRGLIYHNTDYHGYHVYNIDCGMALKNKSSQLGCIRLED
;
A
#
# COMPACT_ATOMS: atom_id res chain seq x y z
N ILE A 1 -16.71 11.70 5.33
CA ILE A 1 -16.74 11.18 3.95
C ILE A 1 -17.80 12.00 3.24
N ARG A 2 -17.38 12.84 2.33
CA ARG A 2 -18.29 13.66 1.52
C ARG A 2 -18.53 12.95 0.22
N SER A 3 -19.63 12.21 0.13
CA SER A 3 -20.14 11.73 -1.14
C SER A 3 -20.62 12.92 -1.96
N LYS A 4 -20.05 13.15 -3.11
CA LYS A 4 -20.58 14.07 -4.11
C LYS A 4 -20.65 13.51 -5.52
N ASP A 5 -20.05 12.35 -5.78
CA ASP A 5 -20.00 11.76 -7.11
C ASP A 5 -20.29 10.25 -7.07
N ARG A 6 -20.65 9.70 -8.22
CA ARG A 6 -21.00 8.29 -8.44
C ARG A 6 -19.92 7.30 -7.97
N HIS A 7 -18.68 7.75 -7.87
CA HIS A 7 -17.52 6.96 -7.39
C HIS A 7 -17.57 6.63 -5.89
N ASP A 8 -18.21 7.46 -5.07
CA ASP A 8 -18.22 7.28 -3.61
C ASP A 8 -19.05 6.07 -3.15
N THR A 9 -20.10 5.70 -3.88
CA THR A 9 -20.87 4.47 -3.61
C THR A 9 -20.07 3.25 -3.99
N ASP A 10 -19.38 3.29 -5.12
CA ASP A 10 -18.55 2.19 -5.61
C ASP A 10 -17.38 1.90 -4.65
N ASP A 11 -16.76 2.96 -4.08
CA ASP A 11 -15.68 2.84 -3.10
C ASP A 11 -16.15 2.22 -1.78
N ILE A 12 -17.36 2.59 -1.31
CA ILE A 12 -17.95 2.02 -0.10
C ILE A 12 -18.30 0.54 -0.33
N ASP A 13 -18.93 0.22 -1.44
CA ASP A 13 -19.29 -1.15 -1.78
C ASP A 13 -18.06 -2.03 -1.91
N LEU A 14 -16.99 -1.51 -2.54
CA LEU A 14 -15.72 -2.20 -2.63
C LEU A 14 -15.09 -2.41 -1.23
N TRP A 15 -15.12 -1.40 -0.37
CA TRP A 15 -14.57 -1.52 0.98
C TRP A 15 -15.34 -2.54 1.83
N LEU A 16 -16.67 -2.59 1.67
CA LEU A 16 -17.54 -3.50 2.40
C LEU A 16 -17.56 -4.92 1.79
N ASP A 17 -16.97 -5.12 0.60
CA ASP A 17 -16.84 -6.44 0.00
C ASP A 17 -16.13 -7.40 0.98
N PRO A 18 -16.67 -8.62 1.19
CA PRO A 18 -16.10 -9.61 2.11
C PRO A 18 -14.62 -9.91 1.85
N CYS A 19 -14.16 -9.79 0.60
CA CYS A 19 -12.76 -9.99 0.25
C CYS A 19 -11.85 -8.88 0.80
N ASN A 20 -12.39 -7.70 1.05
CA ASN A 20 -11.66 -6.53 1.55
C ASN A 20 -11.80 -6.36 3.07
N GLY A 21 -12.78 -7.04 3.69
CA GLY A 21 -12.94 -7.13 5.15
C GLY A 21 -13.31 -5.81 5.84
N GLY A 22 -13.84 -4.85 5.09
CA GLY A 22 -14.19 -3.52 5.61
C GLY A 22 -15.46 -3.52 6.48
N GLU A 23 -16.35 -4.50 6.32
CA GLU A 23 -17.64 -4.57 7.01
C GLU A 23 -17.48 -4.45 8.54
N TYR A 24 -16.63 -5.28 9.14
CA TYR A 24 -16.39 -5.24 10.59
C TYR A 24 -15.84 -3.87 11.03
N THR A 25 -14.91 -3.29 10.29
CA THR A 25 -14.34 -1.97 10.60
C THR A 25 -15.39 -0.87 10.50
N TYR A 26 -16.27 -0.97 9.51
CA TYR A 26 -17.37 -0.02 9.33
C TYR A 26 -18.37 -0.11 10.48
N GLU A 27 -18.78 -1.30 10.90
CA GLU A 27 -19.69 -1.50 12.03
C GLU A 27 -19.11 -0.93 13.34
N GLU A 28 -17.84 -1.18 13.63
CA GLU A 28 -17.17 -0.63 14.81
C GLU A 28 -17.05 0.90 14.72
N PHE A 29 -16.77 1.44 13.54
CA PHE A 29 -16.72 2.87 13.31
C PHE A 29 -18.09 3.53 13.56
N GLN A 30 -19.19 2.91 13.15
CA GLN A 30 -20.53 3.43 13.36
C GLN A 30 -20.95 3.50 14.86
N LYS A 31 -20.39 2.63 15.70
CA LYS A 31 -20.63 2.64 17.15
C LYS A 31 -19.93 3.79 17.89
N LEU A 32 -18.98 4.46 17.23
CA LEU A 32 -18.24 5.56 17.82
C LEU A 32 -19.08 6.85 17.86
N SER A 33 -18.81 7.70 18.86
CA SER A 33 -19.37 9.05 18.89
C SER A 33 -18.97 9.87 17.68
N VAL A 34 -19.79 10.85 17.32
CA VAL A 34 -19.52 11.76 16.19
C VAL A 34 -18.14 12.40 16.28
N SER A 35 -17.73 12.82 17.49
CA SER A 35 -16.41 13.42 17.70
C SER A 35 -15.27 12.46 17.45
N LYS A 36 -15.38 11.20 17.87
CA LYS A 36 -14.38 10.17 17.59
C LYS A 36 -14.30 9.82 16.12
N ARG A 37 -15.46 9.68 15.45
CA ARG A 37 -15.49 9.44 14.01
C ARG A 37 -14.81 10.57 13.24
N LYS A 38 -15.11 11.82 13.62
CA LYS A 38 -14.45 12.98 13.02
C LYS A 38 -12.94 12.96 13.23
N ALA A 39 -12.48 12.68 14.43
CA ALA A 39 -11.04 12.61 14.74
C ALA A 39 -10.31 11.55 13.91
N ILE A 40 -10.94 10.39 13.69
CA ILE A 40 -10.38 9.32 12.84
C ILE A 40 -10.30 9.80 11.38
N VAL A 41 -11.38 10.39 10.86
CA VAL A 41 -11.40 10.91 9.47
C VAL A 41 -10.35 12.00 9.29
N ASP A 42 -10.27 12.96 10.21
CA ASP A 42 -9.27 14.04 10.17
C ASP A 42 -7.83 13.46 10.20
N TYR A 43 -7.59 12.42 11.01
CA TYR A 43 -6.30 11.73 11.07
C TYR A 43 -5.95 11.07 9.72
N LEU A 44 -6.88 10.32 9.14
CA LEU A 44 -6.67 9.61 7.87
C LEU A 44 -6.44 10.59 6.71
N GLN A 45 -7.24 11.66 6.62
CA GLN A 45 -7.09 12.69 5.59
C GLN A 45 -5.74 13.43 5.69
N ASN A 46 -5.19 13.55 6.89
CA ASN A 46 -3.87 14.14 7.11
C ASN A 46 -2.71 13.14 7.03
N SER A 47 -2.99 11.86 6.83
CA SER A 47 -1.96 10.85 6.68
C SER A 47 -1.27 10.95 5.31
N TRP A 48 -0.01 10.53 5.27
CA TRP A 48 0.74 10.47 4.02
C TRP A 48 0.30 9.25 3.21
N ILE A 49 -0.08 9.44 1.96
CA ILE A 49 -0.29 8.35 1.00
C ILE A 49 1.05 7.82 0.51
N ILE A 50 1.99 8.75 0.31
CA ILE A 50 3.36 8.44 -0.05
C ILE A 50 4.30 9.24 0.82
N LYS A 51 5.34 8.60 1.31
CA LYS A 51 6.37 9.24 2.11
C LYS A 51 7.75 8.76 1.72
N LYS A 52 8.65 9.70 1.45
CA LYS A 52 10.08 9.43 1.36
C LYS A 52 10.74 9.76 2.68
N ILE A 53 11.56 8.84 3.16
CA ILE A 53 12.35 9.01 4.38
C ILE A 53 13.82 8.81 4.01
N LYS A 54 14.66 9.71 4.46
CA LYS A 54 16.12 9.57 4.31
C LYS A 54 16.72 9.13 5.64
N VAL A 55 17.35 7.98 5.64
CA VAL A 55 18.11 7.45 6.78
C VAL A 55 19.53 7.20 6.29
N ASN A 56 20.48 7.87 6.92
CA ASN A 56 21.86 7.90 6.49
C ASN A 56 21.99 8.26 4.99
N ASN A 57 22.54 7.39 4.16
CA ASN A 57 22.73 7.63 2.74
C ASN A 57 21.68 6.95 1.83
N LYS A 58 20.65 6.30 2.43
CA LYS A 58 19.57 5.63 1.70
C LYS A 58 18.29 6.44 1.74
N THR A 59 17.56 6.41 0.65
CA THR A 59 16.19 6.95 0.57
C THR A 59 15.22 5.79 0.55
N TYR A 60 14.25 5.82 1.47
CA TYR A 60 13.18 4.84 1.57
C TYR A 60 11.89 5.47 1.05
N HIS A 61 11.27 4.82 0.10
CA HIS A 61 9.97 5.20 -0.46
C HIS A 61 8.90 4.29 0.15
N LEU A 62 8.01 4.88 0.93
CA LEU A 62 6.93 4.19 1.62
C LEU A 62 5.63 4.47 0.90
N SER A 63 4.89 3.44 0.55
CA SER A 63 3.55 3.52 -0.07
C SER A 63 2.72 2.30 0.32
N HIS A 64 1.39 2.39 0.19
CA HIS A 64 0.51 1.24 0.44
C HIS A 64 0.76 0.14 -0.60
N SER A 65 0.70 0.50 -1.86
CA SER A 65 1.08 -0.31 -3.00
C SER A 65 2.27 0.33 -3.71
N TYR A 66 2.43 0.11 -4.99
CA TYR A 66 3.53 0.66 -5.76
C TYR A 66 3.18 2.01 -6.40
N THR A 67 4.14 2.89 -6.45
CA THR A 67 4.01 4.16 -7.18
C THR A 67 5.12 4.36 -8.19
N CYS A 68 4.76 4.85 -9.37
CA CYS A 68 5.75 5.29 -10.34
C CYS A 68 6.34 6.64 -9.89
N GLU A 69 7.65 6.70 -9.62
CA GLU A 69 8.33 7.92 -9.14
C GLU A 69 8.12 9.16 -10.02
N ARG A 70 7.82 8.97 -11.30
CA ARG A 70 7.67 10.11 -12.25
C ARG A 70 6.42 10.94 -12.00
N LYS A 71 5.41 10.39 -11.35
CA LYS A 71 4.13 11.07 -11.13
C LYS A 71 3.99 11.68 -9.73
N ILE A 72 4.80 11.26 -8.77
CA ILE A 72 4.47 11.48 -7.38
C ILE A 72 5.60 12.13 -6.60
N LYS A 73 5.30 13.31 -6.09
CA LYS A 73 6.18 14.08 -5.20
C LYS A 73 6.23 13.44 -3.80
N ASP A 74 7.30 13.70 -3.06
CA ASP A 74 7.38 13.31 -1.65
C ASP A 74 6.33 14.02 -0.82
N GLY A 75 5.75 13.28 0.11
CA GLY A 75 4.87 13.84 1.11
C GLY A 75 3.48 14.19 0.62
N LEU A 76 2.93 13.43 -0.33
CA LEU A 76 1.56 13.63 -0.79
C LEU A 76 0.54 13.07 0.20
N ARG A 77 -0.52 13.83 0.40
CA ARG A 77 -1.70 13.50 1.19
C ARG A 77 -2.88 13.24 0.29
N TYR A 78 -3.98 12.78 0.88
CA TYR A 78 -5.21 12.49 0.17
C TYR A 78 -5.71 13.68 -0.70
N ASP A 79 -5.72 14.88 -0.15
CA ASP A 79 -6.22 16.07 -0.82
C ASP A 79 -5.29 16.61 -1.94
N ASP A 80 -4.07 16.08 -2.04
CA ASP A 80 -3.10 16.48 -3.06
C ASP A 80 -3.24 15.68 -4.37
N LEU A 81 -4.10 14.66 -4.39
CA LEU A 81 -4.26 13.71 -5.48
C LEU A 81 -5.71 13.65 -5.97
N THR A 82 -5.87 13.37 -7.26
CA THR A 82 -7.16 12.99 -7.81
C THR A 82 -7.53 11.57 -7.40
N HIS A 83 -8.81 11.20 -7.52
CA HIS A 83 -9.28 9.84 -7.26
C HIS A 83 -8.49 8.78 -8.06
N ASP A 84 -8.31 9.00 -9.35
CA ASP A 84 -7.57 8.07 -10.21
C ASP A 84 -6.10 7.94 -9.80
N GLU A 85 -5.46 9.03 -9.39
CA GLU A 85 -4.08 9.00 -8.87
C GLU A 85 -3.99 8.25 -7.55
N ILE A 86 -4.99 8.41 -6.66
CA ILE A 86 -5.05 7.63 -5.41
C ILE A 86 -5.21 6.15 -5.72
N TRP A 87 -6.14 5.82 -6.65
CA TRP A 87 -6.36 4.44 -7.08
C TRP A 87 -5.08 3.79 -7.59
N ASP A 88 -4.35 4.50 -8.46
CA ASP A 88 -3.06 4.03 -8.98
C ASP A 88 -2.04 3.74 -7.88
N VAL A 89 -2.05 4.52 -6.79
CA VAL A 89 -1.08 4.39 -5.70
C VAL A 89 -1.44 3.28 -4.71
N VAL A 90 -2.73 3.09 -4.45
CA VAL A 90 -3.17 2.16 -3.39
C VAL A 90 -3.60 0.80 -3.91
N TRP A 91 -3.92 0.68 -5.21
CA TRP A 91 -4.51 -0.53 -5.78
C TRP A 91 -3.64 -1.26 -6.80
N ILE A 92 -2.59 -0.65 -7.32
CA ILE A 92 -1.72 -1.29 -8.31
C ILE A 92 -1.04 -2.52 -7.71
N ASN A 93 -1.22 -3.66 -8.37
CA ASN A 93 -0.50 -4.88 -8.06
C ASN A 93 0.76 -4.98 -8.93
N ILE A 94 1.92 -4.67 -8.35
CA ILE A 94 3.21 -4.74 -9.05
C ILE A 94 3.64 -6.16 -9.45
N TYR A 95 2.97 -7.17 -8.93
CA TYR A 95 3.23 -8.58 -9.26
C TYR A 95 2.36 -9.05 -10.43
N ASP A 96 1.45 -8.21 -10.92
CA ASP A 96 0.71 -8.49 -12.14
C ASP A 96 1.64 -8.45 -13.36
N ARG A 97 1.72 -9.56 -14.08
CA ARG A 97 2.63 -9.72 -15.21
C ARG A 97 2.30 -8.77 -16.37
N ALA A 98 1.04 -8.46 -16.60
CA ALA A 98 0.61 -7.52 -17.63
C ALA A 98 1.06 -6.12 -17.25
N PHE A 99 0.80 -5.70 -16.01
CA PHE A 99 1.26 -4.41 -15.49
C PHE A 99 2.78 -4.24 -15.58
N ILE A 100 3.54 -5.26 -15.15
CA ILE A 100 5.02 -5.25 -15.24
C ILE A 100 5.47 -5.07 -16.68
N LYS A 101 4.89 -5.81 -17.62
CA LYS A 101 5.24 -5.76 -19.04
C LYS A 101 5.00 -4.37 -19.64
N GLU A 102 3.87 -3.76 -19.33
CA GLU A 102 3.47 -2.45 -19.85
C GLU A 102 4.27 -1.29 -19.24
N ASN A 103 4.71 -1.44 -18.01
CA ASN A 103 5.36 -0.38 -17.24
C ASN A 103 6.84 -0.63 -16.97
N LYS A 104 7.46 -1.61 -17.60
CA LYS A 104 8.84 -2.04 -17.36
C LYS A 104 9.86 -0.90 -17.27
N ASP A 105 9.76 0.09 -18.14
CA ASP A 105 10.70 1.21 -18.19
C ASP A 105 10.35 2.36 -17.21
N LYS A 106 9.17 2.28 -16.61
CA LYS A 106 8.67 3.30 -15.66
C LYS A 106 8.78 2.82 -14.21
N LEU A 107 8.88 1.52 -14.02
CA LEU A 107 9.04 0.90 -12.71
C LEU A 107 10.46 1.16 -12.21
N TYR A 108 10.57 1.64 -10.97
CA TYR A 108 11.85 1.71 -10.26
C TYR A 108 12.93 2.55 -10.98
N SER A 109 12.71 3.84 -11.12
CA SER A 109 13.61 4.74 -11.86
C SER A 109 14.92 5.07 -11.12
N ASN A 110 15.02 4.79 -9.82
CA ASN A 110 16.14 5.20 -8.98
C ASN A 110 16.73 4.05 -8.17
N LYS A 111 17.90 3.56 -8.58
CA LYS A 111 18.64 2.47 -7.92
C LYS A 111 19.11 2.76 -6.48
N ARG A 112 19.05 4.02 -6.03
CA ARG A 112 19.43 4.43 -4.67
C ARG A 112 18.23 4.46 -3.72
N THR A 113 17.03 4.23 -4.23
CA THR A 113 15.81 4.21 -3.44
C THR A 113 15.44 2.79 -3.07
N VAL A 114 15.12 2.58 -1.82
CA VAL A 114 14.54 1.34 -1.30
C VAL A 114 13.02 1.52 -1.25
N TYR A 115 12.29 0.66 -1.93
CA TYR A 115 10.82 0.71 -1.97
C TYR A 115 10.25 -0.23 -0.91
N ILE A 116 9.39 0.28 -0.04
CA ILE A 116 8.70 -0.50 0.99
C ILE A 116 7.21 -0.34 0.77
N MET A 117 6.52 -1.44 0.57
CA MET A 117 5.10 -1.50 0.26
C MET A 117 4.43 -2.72 0.88
N GLY A 118 3.12 -2.82 0.71
CA GLY A 118 2.29 -3.95 1.12
C GLY A 118 1.24 -4.28 0.06
N HIS A 119 -0.04 -4.24 0.44
CA HIS A 119 -1.23 -4.43 -0.36
C HIS A 119 -1.49 -5.88 -0.82
N THR A 120 -0.52 -6.51 -1.48
CA THR A 120 -0.63 -7.91 -1.86
C THR A 120 0.16 -8.74 -0.86
N PHE A 121 -0.54 -9.51 -0.04
CA PHE A 121 0.15 -10.29 0.99
C PHE A 121 1.04 -11.38 0.39
N THR A 122 2.18 -11.58 1.04
CA THR A 122 3.24 -12.45 0.54
C THR A 122 2.80 -13.91 0.34
N GLN A 123 1.73 -14.37 1.01
CA GLN A 123 1.14 -15.68 0.78
C GLN A 123 0.54 -15.88 -0.62
N ARG A 124 0.22 -14.78 -1.32
CA ARG A 124 -0.38 -14.81 -2.68
C ARG A 124 0.62 -14.54 -3.80
N LEU A 125 1.88 -14.32 -3.49
CA LEU A 125 2.89 -14.03 -4.50
C LEU A 125 3.37 -15.31 -5.16
N ASP A 126 3.10 -15.47 -6.44
CA ASP A 126 3.54 -16.62 -7.24
C ASP A 126 5.07 -16.74 -7.37
N CYS A 127 5.78 -15.66 -7.10
CA CYS A 127 7.24 -15.62 -7.15
C CYS A 127 7.92 -16.08 -5.85
N ILE A 128 7.16 -16.45 -4.83
CA ILE A 128 7.65 -16.90 -3.53
C ILE A 128 7.35 -18.40 -3.36
N ASP A 129 8.36 -19.17 -2.93
CA ASP A 129 8.16 -20.55 -2.53
C ASP A 129 7.36 -20.67 -1.21
N GLU A 130 6.97 -21.90 -0.87
CA GLU A 130 6.16 -22.13 0.34
C GLU A 130 6.85 -21.69 1.64
N LEU A 131 8.19 -21.73 1.69
CA LEU A 131 8.95 -21.33 2.87
C LEU A 131 8.98 -19.82 3.06
N GLY A 132 8.90 -19.07 1.98
CA GLY A 132 8.87 -17.59 2.01
C GLY A 132 7.49 -16.99 2.24
N ARG A 133 6.42 -17.77 2.13
CA ARG A 133 5.05 -17.27 2.29
C ARG A 133 4.78 -16.77 3.71
N GLY A 134 4.28 -15.55 3.81
CA GLY A 134 4.03 -14.90 5.10
C GLY A 134 5.27 -14.26 5.74
N LEU A 135 6.43 -14.34 5.09
CA LEU A 135 7.63 -13.59 5.47
C LEU A 135 7.71 -12.29 4.66
N ILE A 136 8.53 -11.36 5.15
CA ILE A 136 8.85 -10.16 4.38
C ILE A 136 9.54 -10.59 3.08
N TYR A 137 8.95 -10.17 1.96
CA TYR A 137 9.53 -10.43 0.66
C TYR A 137 10.51 -9.32 0.28
N HIS A 138 11.73 -9.69 -0.06
CA HIS A 138 12.75 -8.78 -0.56
C HIS A 138 13.20 -9.22 -1.94
N ASN A 139 13.10 -8.34 -2.91
CA ASN A 139 13.56 -8.58 -4.27
C ASN A 139 14.57 -7.51 -4.69
N THR A 140 15.70 -7.99 -5.25
CA THR A 140 16.74 -7.16 -5.87
C THR A 140 16.80 -7.34 -7.39
N ASP A 141 16.03 -8.29 -7.95
CA ASP A 141 16.12 -8.71 -9.35
C ASP A 141 15.38 -7.77 -10.31
N TYR A 142 14.54 -6.88 -9.79
CA TYR A 142 13.93 -5.84 -10.59
C TYR A 142 14.99 -4.80 -11.02
N HIS A 143 15.84 -5.18 -11.97
CA HIS A 143 16.88 -4.31 -12.52
C HIS A 143 17.84 -3.70 -11.47
N GLY A 144 18.08 -4.40 -10.35
CA GLY A 144 18.95 -3.96 -9.25
C GLY A 144 18.32 -2.96 -8.31
N TYR A 145 16.99 -2.87 -8.25
CA TYR A 145 16.26 -2.09 -7.26
C TYR A 145 15.94 -2.92 -6.02
N HIS A 146 15.93 -2.27 -4.87
CA HIS A 146 15.53 -2.91 -3.63
C HIS A 146 14.05 -2.68 -3.37
N VAL A 147 13.27 -3.75 -3.41
CA VAL A 147 11.83 -3.75 -3.14
C VAL A 147 11.53 -4.66 -1.97
N TYR A 148 10.87 -4.13 -0.95
CA TYR A 148 10.37 -4.90 0.18
C TYR A 148 8.84 -4.88 0.16
N ASN A 149 8.24 -6.06 0.24
CA ASN A 149 6.84 -6.21 0.59
C ASN A 149 6.75 -6.70 2.02
N ILE A 150 6.15 -5.87 2.88
CA ILE A 150 6.00 -6.12 4.32
C ILE A 150 4.61 -6.62 4.70
N ASP A 151 3.73 -6.84 3.73
CA ASP A 151 2.41 -7.40 3.99
C ASP A 151 2.49 -8.92 4.15
N CYS A 152 2.78 -9.35 5.36
CA CYS A 152 2.88 -10.75 5.74
C CYS A 152 1.52 -11.38 6.07
N GLY A 153 0.42 -10.79 5.59
CA GLY A 153 -0.93 -11.36 5.63
C GLY A 153 -1.54 -11.46 7.01
N MET A 154 -1.27 -10.52 7.91
CA MET A 154 -1.81 -10.54 9.29
C MET A 154 -3.34 -10.66 9.32
N ALA A 155 -4.03 -10.04 8.37
CA ALA A 155 -5.49 -10.09 8.24
C ALA A 155 -6.03 -11.49 7.90
N LEU A 156 -5.23 -12.36 7.30
CA LEU A 156 -5.65 -13.72 6.91
C LEU A 156 -5.87 -14.65 8.11
N LYS A 157 -5.28 -14.34 9.25
CA LYS A 157 -5.40 -15.12 10.51
C LYS A 157 -5.10 -16.62 10.35
N ASN A 158 -4.21 -16.98 9.44
CA ASN A 158 -3.76 -18.35 9.24
C ASN A 158 -2.38 -18.60 9.88
N LYS A 159 -1.88 -19.85 9.82
CA LYS A 159 -0.63 -20.24 10.48
C LYS A 159 0.62 -19.50 9.97
N SER A 160 0.60 -19.01 8.73
CA SER A 160 1.69 -18.22 8.14
C SER A 160 1.51 -16.71 8.30
N SER A 161 0.39 -16.26 8.90
CA SER A 161 0.11 -14.84 9.09
C SER A 161 0.95 -14.24 10.20
N GLN A 162 1.64 -13.14 9.91
CA GLN A 162 2.41 -12.40 10.91
C GLN A 162 2.48 -10.91 10.57
N LEU A 163 2.92 -10.11 11.53
CA LEU A 163 3.20 -8.70 11.34
C LEU A 163 4.60 -8.54 10.73
N GLY A 164 4.67 -7.96 9.54
CA GLY A 164 5.94 -7.57 8.93
C GLY A 164 6.45 -6.25 9.51
N CYS A 165 7.72 -6.23 9.92
CA CYS A 165 8.38 -5.03 10.42
C CYS A 165 9.81 -4.94 9.90
N ILE A 166 10.19 -3.79 9.36
CA ILE A 166 11.55 -3.50 8.90
C ILE A 166 12.11 -2.35 9.72
N ARG A 167 13.32 -2.54 10.25
CA ARG A 167 14.09 -1.45 10.83
C ARG A 167 14.85 -0.72 9.71
N LEU A 168 14.63 0.59 9.57
CA LEU A 168 15.31 1.40 8.57
C LEU A 168 16.71 1.75 9.06
N GLU A 169 17.67 0.93 8.70
CA GLU A 169 19.08 1.11 9.02
C GLU A 169 19.95 1.05 7.77
N ASP A 170 21.22 1.20 7.96
CA ASP A 170 22.28 1.30 6.97
C ASP A 170 22.44 0.10 6.03
#